data_8af831f96649ddf8614eecc73d6eec3b
#
_entry.id   8af831f96649ddf8614eecc73d6eec3b
#
_cell.length_a   1.000
_cell.length_b   1.000
_cell.length_c   1.000
_cell.angle_alpha   90.00
_cell.angle_beta   90.00
_cell.angle_gamma   90.00
#
_symmetry.space_group_name_H-M   'P 1'
#
loop_
_entity.id
_entity.type
_entity.pdbx_description
1 polymer ?
#
loop_
_entity_poly.entity_id
_entity_poly.type
_entity_poly.pdbx_seq_one_letter_code
_entity_poly.pdbx_strand_id
1 'polypeptide(L)'
;MSGTVYDIPVKRIDGADATLGDFKGKVILVVNVASKCGLTPQYDGLEQLYETYGDKGLVVAGFPANEFNGQEPGSNAEIAEFCETRFHIKFPMFEKIVVKGEGIHPLYQTLTKAIPVAEGAGDRAPPDGSVLWNFEKFLIAKDGHVAGRFAPKMKPEDPILVDAIEAELAK
;
A
#
# COMPACT_ATOMS: atom_id res chain seq x y z
N MET A 1 -18.28 9.75 8.14
CA MET A 1 -17.31 10.81 7.88
C MET A 1 -16.52 10.51 6.62
N SER A 2 -16.65 11.37 5.67
CA SER A 2 -15.85 11.24 4.47
C SER A 2 -14.38 11.39 4.82
N GLY A 3 -13.51 10.77 4.06
CA GLY A 3 -12.08 10.87 4.29
C GLY A 3 -11.46 9.71 5.03
N THR A 4 -12.25 8.75 5.52
CA THR A 4 -11.67 7.53 6.07
C THR A 4 -11.81 6.39 5.07
N VAL A 5 -10.89 5.43 5.17
CA VAL A 5 -10.88 4.26 4.28
C VAL A 5 -11.44 3.02 4.96
N TYR A 6 -11.90 3.16 6.20
CA TYR A 6 -12.22 2.01 7.06
C TYR A 6 -13.41 1.19 6.56
N ASP A 7 -14.37 1.81 5.90
CA ASP A 7 -15.61 1.12 5.53
C ASP A 7 -15.63 0.61 4.10
N ILE A 8 -14.55 0.78 3.36
CA ILE A 8 -14.49 0.35 1.96
C ILE A 8 -14.23 -1.15 1.90
N PRO A 9 -15.15 -1.94 1.29
CA PRO A 9 -14.95 -3.38 1.21
C PRO A 9 -13.72 -3.75 0.38
N VAL A 10 -12.93 -4.66 0.92
CA VAL A 10 -11.80 -5.28 0.21
C VAL A 10 -11.84 -6.77 0.50
N LYS A 11 -10.95 -7.53 -0.12
CA LYS A 11 -10.83 -8.97 0.16
C LYS A 11 -9.38 -9.30 0.46
N ARG A 12 -9.20 -10.16 1.45
CA ARG A 12 -7.88 -10.75 1.71
C ARG A 12 -7.47 -11.59 0.51
N ILE A 13 -6.18 -11.86 0.39
CA ILE A 13 -5.66 -12.59 -0.76
C ILE A 13 -6.22 -14.01 -0.85
N ASP A 14 -6.72 -14.55 0.27
CA ASP A 14 -7.39 -15.85 0.31
C ASP A 14 -8.88 -15.77 -0.02
N GLY A 15 -9.39 -14.57 -0.34
CA GLY A 15 -10.78 -14.35 -0.72
C GLY A 15 -11.70 -13.95 0.42
N ALA A 16 -11.22 -13.88 1.66
CA ALA A 16 -12.05 -13.50 2.80
C ALA A 16 -12.43 -12.03 2.73
N ASP A 17 -13.67 -11.71 3.06
CA ASP A 17 -14.13 -10.32 3.11
C ASP A 17 -13.43 -9.58 4.24
N ALA A 18 -13.11 -8.30 3.99
CA ALA A 18 -12.39 -7.48 4.95
C ALA A 18 -12.62 -5.99 4.70
N THR A 19 -12.17 -5.17 5.62
CA THR A 19 -12.03 -3.72 5.43
C THR A 19 -10.74 -3.31 6.15
N LEU A 20 -10.22 -2.13 5.82
CA LEU A 20 -9.10 -1.59 6.59
C LEU A 20 -9.52 -1.21 8.01
N GLY A 21 -10.82 -1.10 8.25
CA GLY A 21 -11.36 -0.92 9.60
C GLY A 21 -11.02 -2.06 10.56
N ASP A 22 -10.67 -3.23 10.02
CA ASP A 22 -10.17 -4.34 10.85
C ASP A 22 -8.90 -3.94 11.61
N PHE A 23 -8.19 -2.92 11.14
CA PHE A 23 -6.97 -2.41 11.76
C PHE A 23 -7.18 -1.03 12.40
N LYS A 24 -8.43 -0.68 12.72
CA LYS A 24 -8.76 0.61 13.34
C LYS A 24 -7.88 0.86 14.57
N GLY A 25 -7.37 2.08 14.68
CA GLY A 25 -6.49 2.45 15.79
C GLY A 25 -5.01 2.19 15.51
N LYS A 26 -4.70 1.52 14.42
CA LYS A 26 -3.31 1.30 13.99
C LYS A 26 -2.97 2.22 12.83
N VAL A 27 -1.67 2.42 12.62
CA VAL A 27 -1.17 3.13 11.44
C VAL A 27 -1.04 2.11 10.32
N ILE A 28 -1.55 2.42 9.13
CA ILE A 28 -1.54 1.49 8.01
C ILE A 28 -0.73 2.08 6.86
N LEU A 29 0.22 1.32 6.34
CA LEU A 29 0.94 1.66 5.12
C LEU A 29 0.35 0.83 3.98
N VAL A 30 -0.38 1.47 3.09
CA VAL A 30 -1.03 0.83 1.95
C VAL A 30 -0.08 0.91 0.75
N VAL A 31 0.23 -0.23 0.15
CA VAL A 31 1.19 -0.30 -0.95
C VAL A 31 0.60 -1.12 -2.09
N ASN A 32 0.63 -0.59 -3.31
CA ASN A 32 0.30 -1.39 -4.48
C ASN A 32 1.57 -2.12 -4.93
N VAL A 33 1.49 -3.45 -5.00
CA VAL A 33 2.66 -4.31 -5.14
C VAL A 33 2.62 -5.10 -6.44
N ALA A 34 3.79 -5.60 -6.86
CA ALA A 34 3.91 -6.42 -8.06
C ALA A 34 5.08 -7.40 -7.91
N SER A 35 4.95 -8.56 -8.58
CA SER A 35 5.92 -9.64 -8.47
C SER A 35 7.04 -9.57 -9.50
N LYS A 36 6.87 -8.78 -10.57
CA LYS A 36 7.80 -8.76 -11.72
C LYS A 36 8.30 -7.35 -12.06
N CYS A 37 8.37 -6.50 -11.07
CA CYS A 37 8.81 -5.11 -11.21
C CYS A 37 10.28 -4.98 -10.78
N GLY A 38 10.99 -4.02 -11.34
CA GLY A 38 12.34 -3.69 -10.87
C GLY A 38 12.35 -3.25 -9.40
N LEU A 39 11.22 -2.77 -8.88
CA LEU A 39 11.08 -2.36 -7.49
C LEU A 39 10.61 -3.49 -6.56
N THR A 40 10.35 -4.68 -7.09
CA THR A 40 9.88 -5.83 -6.28
C THR A 40 10.77 -6.12 -5.07
N PRO A 41 12.10 -5.91 -5.12
CA PRO A 41 12.92 -6.08 -3.92
C PRO A 41 12.52 -5.19 -2.73
N GLN A 42 11.69 -4.17 -2.95
CA GLN A 42 11.17 -3.38 -1.83
C GLN A 42 10.31 -4.21 -0.85
N TYR A 43 9.84 -5.39 -1.27
CA TYR A 43 9.18 -6.30 -0.34
C TYR A 43 10.03 -6.56 0.91
N ASP A 44 11.33 -6.71 0.76
CA ASP A 44 12.22 -6.94 1.91
C ASP A 44 12.14 -5.79 2.91
N GLY A 45 12.21 -4.56 2.42
CA GLY A 45 12.13 -3.38 3.27
C GLY A 45 10.77 -3.21 3.90
N LEU A 46 9.70 -3.53 3.17
CA LEU A 46 8.33 -3.46 3.70
C LEU A 46 8.14 -4.48 4.83
N GLU A 47 8.64 -5.70 4.66
CA GLU A 47 8.57 -6.70 5.72
C GLU A 47 9.41 -6.30 6.94
N GLN A 48 10.57 -5.68 6.71
CA GLN A 48 11.39 -5.14 7.78
C GLN A 48 10.65 -4.07 8.59
N LEU A 49 9.94 -3.17 7.90
CA LEU A 49 9.12 -2.17 8.60
C LEU A 49 8.06 -2.85 9.45
N TYR A 50 7.41 -3.86 8.91
CA TYR A 50 6.37 -4.58 9.63
C TYR A 50 6.93 -5.29 10.86
N GLU A 51 8.10 -5.92 10.74
CA GLU A 51 8.74 -6.60 11.85
C GLU A 51 9.21 -5.61 12.92
N THR A 52 9.71 -4.46 12.51
CA THR A 52 10.24 -3.45 13.43
C THR A 52 9.12 -2.71 14.17
N TYR A 53 8.05 -2.33 13.46
CA TYR A 53 7.02 -1.44 13.98
C TYR A 53 5.67 -2.12 14.23
N GLY A 54 5.51 -3.38 13.84
CA GLY A 54 4.24 -4.08 14.01
C GLY A 54 3.78 -4.09 15.46
N ASP A 55 4.69 -4.35 16.38
CA ASP A 55 4.38 -4.34 17.82
C ASP A 55 4.05 -2.95 18.33
N LYS A 56 4.39 -1.92 17.58
CA LYS A 56 4.12 -0.53 17.94
C LYS A 56 2.86 0.00 17.29
N GLY A 57 2.18 -0.83 16.50
CA GLY A 57 0.90 -0.48 15.89
C GLY A 57 0.92 -0.22 14.41
N LEU A 58 1.99 -0.62 13.69
CA LEU A 58 2.03 -0.49 12.23
C LEU A 58 1.48 -1.75 11.56
N VAL A 59 0.63 -1.55 10.55
CA VAL A 59 0.21 -2.60 9.62
C VAL A 59 0.67 -2.19 8.23
N VAL A 60 1.30 -3.10 7.49
CA VAL A 60 1.56 -2.93 6.07
C VAL A 60 0.50 -3.73 5.32
N ALA A 61 -0.20 -3.08 4.40
CA ALA A 61 -1.28 -3.71 3.64
C ALA A 61 -0.90 -3.73 2.16
N GLY A 62 -0.63 -4.91 1.62
CA GLY A 62 -0.19 -5.06 0.24
C GLY A 62 -1.35 -5.39 -0.70
N PHE A 63 -1.54 -4.59 -1.74
CA PHE A 63 -2.57 -4.77 -2.75
C PHE A 63 -1.91 -4.99 -4.12
N PRO A 64 -1.89 -6.23 -4.63
CA PRO A 64 -1.33 -6.47 -5.96
C PRO A 64 -2.11 -5.73 -7.04
N ALA A 65 -1.41 -5.22 -8.04
CA ALA A 65 -2.02 -4.50 -9.15
C ALA A 65 -1.25 -4.74 -10.43
N ASN A 66 -1.97 -4.82 -11.57
CA ASN A 66 -1.39 -5.22 -12.85
C ASN A 66 -1.41 -4.09 -13.90
N GLU A 67 -1.71 -2.83 -13.49
CA GLU A 67 -1.85 -1.72 -14.44
C GLU A 67 -0.53 -1.16 -14.95
N PHE A 68 0.60 -1.54 -14.35
CA PHE A 68 1.91 -0.98 -14.69
C PHE A 68 2.72 -2.02 -15.46
N ASN A 69 2.60 -2.01 -16.79
CA ASN A 69 3.28 -2.93 -17.71
C ASN A 69 2.96 -4.40 -17.46
N GLY A 70 1.80 -4.70 -16.87
CA GLY A 70 1.43 -6.09 -16.62
C GLY A 70 2.40 -6.84 -15.73
N GLN A 71 3.00 -6.17 -14.75
CA GLN A 71 4.04 -6.78 -13.91
C GLN A 71 3.48 -7.58 -12.73
N GLU A 72 2.16 -7.77 -12.67
CA GLU A 72 1.51 -8.65 -11.70
C GLU A 72 0.49 -9.54 -12.41
N PRO A 73 0.93 -10.40 -13.32
CA PRO A 73 -0.01 -11.18 -14.14
C PRO A 73 -0.58 -12.41 -13.45
N GLY A 74 -0.01 -12.81 -12.31
CA GLY A 74 -0.40 -14.05 -11.64
C GLY A 74 -1.76 -13.97 -10.99
N SER A 75 -2.29 -15.15 -10.62
CA SER A 75 -3.50 -15.25 -9.81
C SER A 75 -3.22 -14.85 -8.37
N ASN A 76 -4.27 -14.61 -7.58
CA ASN A 76 -4.12 -14.33 -6.16
C ASN A 76 -3.35 -15.46 -5.45
N ALA A 77 -3.64 -16.71 -5.77
CA ALA A 77 -2.93 -17.85 -5.18
C ALA A 77 -1.44 -17.85 -5.54
N GLU A 78 -1.11 -17.55 -6.79
CA GLU A 78 0.28 -17.48 -7.24
C GLU A 78 1.02 -16.33 -6.57
N ILE A 79 0.36 -15.20 -6.40
CA ILE A 79 0.95 -14.03 -5.72
C ILE A 79 1.21 -14.36 -4.25
N ALA A 80 0.25 -15.00 -3.58
CA ALA A 80 0.41 -15.38 -2.18
C ALA A 80 1.61 -16.31 -2.01
N GLU A 81 1.75 -17.32 -2.88
CA GLU A 81 2.87 -18.23 -2.84
C GLU A 81 4.19 -17.52 -3.09
N PHE A 82 4.23 -16.63 -4.08
CA PHE A 82 5.44 -15.84 -4.39
C PHE A 82 5.89 -15.03 -3.17
N CYS A 83 4.96 -14.33 -2.53
CA CYS A 83 5.29 -13.49 -1.37
C CYS A 83 5.82 -14.34 -0.23
N GLU A 84 5.22 -15.49 0.02
CA GLU A 84 5.65 -16.36 1.11
C GLU A 84 7.02 -16.99 0.83
N THR A 85 7.20 -17.55 -0.38
CA THR A 85 8.41 -18.33 -0.69
C THR A 85 9.61 -17.46 -1.01
N ARG A 86 9.41 -16.30 -1.65
CA ARG A 86 10.53 -15.46 -2.06
C ARG A 86 10.91 -14.41 -1.03
N PHE A 87 9.94 -13.88 -0.29
CA PHE A 87 10.18 -12.76 0.62
C PHE A 87 9.73 -13.02 2.05
N HIS A 88 9.09 -14.17 2.30
CA HIS A 88 8.60 -14.54 3.64
C HIS A 88 7.71 -13.44 4.24
N ILE A 89 6.80 -12.91 3.41
CA ILE A 89 5.94 -11.80 3.80
C ILE A 89 4.94 -12.25 4.87
N LYS A 90 4.88 -11.51 5.99
CA LYS A 90 3.95 -11.76 7.08
C LYS A 90 2.90 -10.69 7.23
N PHE A 91 3.11 -9.51 6.61
CA PHE A 91 2.08 -8.48 6.66
C PHE A 91 0.88 -8.88 5.79
N PRO A 92 -0.32 -8.33 6.09
CA PRO A 92 -1.53 -8.69 5.34
C PRO A 92 -1.43 -8.41 3.85
N MET A 93 -1.73 -9.41 3.06
CA MET A 93 -1.87 -9.28 1.61
C MET A 93 -3.34 -9.38 1.23
N PHE A 94 -3.73 -8.65 0.19
CA PHE A 94 -5.11 -8.56 -0.27
C PHE A 94 -5.22 -9.02 -1.72
N GLU A 95 -6.45 -9.22 -2.19
CA GLU A 95 -6.66 -9.62 -3.58
C GLU A 95 -6.20 -8.53 -4.54
N LYS A 96 -5.80 -8.96 -5.73
CA LYS A 96 -5.41 -8.05 -6.80
C LYS A 96 -6.58 -7.11 -7.12
N ILE A 97 -6.29 -5.81 -7.19
CA ILE A 97 -7.28 -4.78 -7.52
C ILE A 97 -6.75 -3.89 -8.62
N VAL A 98 -7.63 -3.07 -9.18
CA VAL A 98 -7.25 -2.04 -10.15
C VAL A 98 -6.97 -0.75 -9.35
N VAL A 99 -5.79 -0.19 -9.52
CA VAL A 99 -5.39 1.03 -8.79
C VAL A 99 -5.32 2.26 -9.67
N LYS A 100 -5.49 2.10 -10.99
CA LYS A 100 -5.40 3.21 -11.93
C LYS A 100 -6.25 2.91 -13.15
N GLY A 101 -6.94 3.94 -13.67
CA GLY A 101 -7.67 3.84 -14.91
C GLY A 101 -9.07 3.30 -14.73
N GLU A 102 -9.62 2.75 -15.83
CA GLU A 102 -10.98 2.23 -15.83
C GLU A 102 -11.10 1.05 -14.85
N GLY A 103 -12.17 1.05 -14.05
CA GLY A 103 -12.37 0.01 -13.06
C GLY A 103 -11.61 0.23 -11.75
N ILE A 104 -11.02 1.40 -11.56
CA ILE A 104 -10.25 1.69 -10.35
C ILE A 104 -11.07 1.37 -9.09
N HIS A 105 -10.43 0.68 -8.15
CA HIS A 105 -11.08 0.28 -6.91
C HIS A 105 -11.42 1.50 -6.03
N PRO A 106 -12.58 1.50 -5.36
CA PRO A 106 -12.97 2.64 -4.51
C PRO A 106 -11.92 3.03 -3.47
N LEU A 107 -11.14 2.07 -2.95
CA LEU A 107 -10.06 2.39 -2.02
C LEU A 107 -9.07 3.36 -2.68
N TYR A 108 -8.63 3.07 -3.90
CA TYR A 108 -7.65 3.91 -4.57
C TYR A 108 -8.26 5.20 -5.12
N GLN A 109 -9.56 5.22 -5.40
CA GLN A 109 -10.25 6.49 -5.68
C GLN A 109 -10.15 7.43 -4.48
N THR A 110 -10.40 6.90 -3.29
CA THR A 110 -10.35 7.68 -2.06
C THR A 110 -8.93 8.13 -1.74
N LEU A 111 -7.96 7.21 -1.86
CA LEU A 111 -6.56 7.52 -1.53
C LEU A 111 -5.99 8.62 -2.44
N THR A 112 -6.18 8.48 -3.75
CA THR A 112 -5.60 9.43 -4.70
C THR A 112 -6.28 10.80 -4.65
N LYS A 113 -7.57 10.83 -4.28
CA LYS A 113 -8.28 12.09 -4.06
C LYS A 113 -7.78 12.81 -2.82
N ALA A 114 -7.48 12.07 -1.77
CA ALA A 114 -7.08 12.65 -0.49
C ALA A 114 -5.75 13.39 -0.62
N ILE A 115 -4.78 12.79 -1.34
CA ILE A 115 -3.48 13.41 -1.59
C ILE A 115 -3.13 13.20 -3.07
N PRO A 116 -3.31 14.24 -3.89
CA PRO A 116 -3.13 14.10 -5.35
C PRO A 116 -1.69 13.95 -5.84
N VAL A 117 -0.69 14.28 -5.01
CA VAL A 117 0.71 14.24 -5.42
C VAL A 117 1.52 13.53 -4.36
N ALA A 118 2.31 12.53 -4.80
CA ALA A 118 3.18 11.78 -3.89
C ALA A 118 4.44 12.57 -3.58
N GLU A 119 4.86 12.53 -2.33
CA GLU A 119 6.14 13.10 -1.91
C GLU A 119 7.27 12.31 -2.59
N GLY A 120 8.21 13.02 -3.17
CA GLY A 120 9.33 12.42 -3.92
C GLY A 120 9.05 12.15 -5.39
N ALA A 121 7.82 12.39 -5.87
CA ALA A 121 7.49 12.15 -7.29
C ALA A 121 8.02 13.26 -8.20
N GLY A 122 8.08 14.49 -7.72
CA GLY A 122 8.55 15.63 -8.50
C GLY A 122 7.76 15.81 -9.79
N ASP A 123 8.46 16.02 -10.90
CA ASP A 123 7.85 16.24 -12.21
C ASP A 123 7.20 14.97 -12.78
N ARG A 124 7.42 13.81 -12.15
CA ARG A 124 6.86 12.54 -12.62
C ARG A 124 5.46 12.28 -12.11
N ALA A 125 4.98 13.10 -11.18
CA ALA A 125 3.63 12.95 -10.64
C ALA A 125 2.60 13.09 -11.76
N PRO A 126 1.69 12.10 -11.94
CA PRO A 126 0.65 12.22 -12.96
C PRO A 126 -0.24 13.42 -12.69
N PRO A 127 -0.56 14.23 -13.73
CA PRO A 127 -1.38 15.44 -13.54
C PRO A 127 -2.77 15.16 -13.02
N ASP A 128 -3.30 13.97 -13.26
CA ASP A 128 -4.65 13.59 -12.81
C ASP A 128 -4.68 13.01 -11.40
N GLY A 129 -3.53 12.98 -10.71
CA GLY A 129 -3.46 12.45 -9.35
C GLY A 129 -3.39 10.93 -9.26
N SER A 130 -3.34 10.23 -10.40
CA SER A 130 -3.31 8.77 -10.38
C SER A 130 -1.98 8.24 -9.83
N VAL A 131 -1.97 6.94 -9.48
CA VAL A 131 -0.76 6.26 -9.00
C VAL A 131 0.28 6.25 -10.12
N LEU A 132 1.52 6.58 -9.77
CA LEU A 132 2.61 6.71 -10.73
C LEU A 132 3.13 5.35 -11.21
N TRP A 133 3.33 4.41 -10.27
CA TRP A 133 3.93 3.11 -10.61
C TRP A 133 3.72 2.12 -9.47
N ASN A 134 4.19 0.89 -9.64
CA ASN A 134 4.19 -0.12 -8.56
C ASN A 134 4.97 0.39 -7.35
N PHE A 135 4.56 -0.04 -6.16
CA PHE A 135 5.20 0.26 -4.88
C PHE A 135 5.07 1.73 -4.46
N GLU A 136 4.02 2.41 -4.90
CA GLU A 136 3.66 3.70 -4.33
C GLU A 136 2.99 3.46 -2.97
N LYS A 137 3.21 4.35 -2.00
CA LYS A 137 2.78 4.14 -0.61
C LYS A 137 1.82 5.22 -0.18
N PHE A 138 0.77 4.82 0.55
CA PHE A 138 -0.15 5.74 1.22
C PHE A 138 -0.13 5.42 2.71
N LEU A 139 0.01 6.44 3.54
CA LEU A 139 0.05 6.29 4.99
C LEU A 139 -1.29 6.70 5.59
N ILE A 140 -1.89 5.79 6.37
CA ILE A 140 -3.19 6.00 6.99
C ILE A 140 -2.98 6.20 8.49
N ALA A 141 -3.50 7.29 9.02
CA ALA A 141 -3.41 7.61 10.44
C ALA A 141 -4.31 6.70 11.28
N LYS A 142 -4.14 6.76 12.59
CA LYS A 142 -4.89 5.90 13.53
C LYS A 142 -6.40 6.12 13.47
N ASP A 143 -6.84 7.28 13.02
CA ASP A 143 -8.27 7.60 12.89
C ASP A 143 -8.82 7.30 11.47
N GLY A 144 -7.99 6.78 10.58
CA GLY A 144 -8.42 6.36 9.25
C GLY A 144 -8.28 7.41 8.15
N HIS A 145 -7.80 8.63 8.46
CA HIS A 145 -7.60 9.59 7.40
C HIS A 145 -6.25 9.35 6.71
N VAL A 146 -6.13 9.80 5.46
CA VAL A 146 -4.90 9.64 4.68
C VAL A 146 -3.90 10.72 5.11
N ALA A 147 -2.81 10.30 5.74
CA ALA A 147 -1.84 11.20 6.32
C ALA A 147 -0.64 11.49 5.41
N GLY A 148 -0.36 10.62 4.45
CA GLY A 148 0.79 10.81 3.56
C GLY A 148 0.72 9.95 2.32
N ARG A 149 1.51 10.31 1.31
CA ARG A 149 1.64 9.58 0.05
C ARG A 149 3.08 9.71 -0.43
N PHE A 150 3.71 8.59 -0.77
CA PHE A 150 5.15 8.56 -1.07
C PHE A 150 5.40 7.86 -2.39
N ALA A 151 6.32 8.39 -3.18
CA ALA A 151 6.60 7.92 -4.53
C ALA A 151 7.11 6.48 -4.55
N PRO A 152 6.89 5.76 -5.68
CA PRO A 152 7.32 4.36 -5.80
C PRO A 152 8.79 4.14 -5.48
N LYS A 153 9.68 5.01 -5.94
CA LYS A 153 11.13 4.84 -5.74
C LYS A 153 11.60 5.20 -4.34
N MET A 154 10.74 5.79 -3.51
CA MET A 154 11.10 6.03 -2.12
C MET A 154 11.11 4.68 -1.40
N LYS A 155 12.30 4.23 -1.02
CA LYS A 155 12.47 2.92 -0.40
C LYS A 155 11.82 2.87 0.98
N PRO A 156 11.38 1.68 1.43
CA PRO A 156 10.79 1.57 2.78
C PRO A 156 11.69 2.08 3.90
N GLU A 157 12.99 1.99 3.76
CA GLU A 157 13.96 2.44 4.76
C GLU A 157 14.30 3.93 4.64
N ASP A 158 13.77 4.64 3.64
CA ASP A 158 14.04 6.08 3.46
C ASP A 158 13.62 6.84 4.72
N PRO A 159 14.50 7.72 5.26
CA PRO A 159 14.16 8.49 6.47
C PRO A 159 12.88 9.31 6.36
N ILE A 160 12.55 9.80 5.17
CA ILE A 160 11.31 10.57 4.97
C ILE A 160 10.09 9.70 5.31
N LEU A 161 10.06 8.47 4.80
CA LEU A 161 8.96 7.55 5.06
C LEU A 161 8.99 7.05 6.51
N VAL A 162 10.15 6.65 7.00
CA VAL A 162 10.30 6.13 8.37
C VAL A 162 9.90 7.20 9.39
N ASP A 163 10.34 8.45 9.21
CA ASP A 163 9.99 9.53 10.11
C ASP A 163 8.48 9.80 10.11
N ALA A 164 7.85 9.73 8.92
CA ALA A 164 6.40 9.92 8.83
C ALA A 164 5.64 8.81 9.58
N ILE A 165 6.10 7.56 9.44
CA ILE A 165 5.50 6.42 10.16
C ILE A 165 5.66 6.63 11.67
N GLU A 166 6.85 6.96 12.12
CA GLU A 166 7.11 7.16 13.55
C GLU A 166 6.27 8.31 14.12
N ALA A 167 6.12 9.39 13.35
CA ALA A 167 5.31 10.53 13.79
C ALA A 167 3.84 10.12 13.98
N GLU A 168 3.29 9.31 13.06
CA GLU A 168 1.91 8.85 13.20
C GLU A 168 1.76 7.85 14.35
N LEU A 169 2.75 6.98 14.54
CA LEU A 169 2.71 6.02 15.65
C LEU A 169 2.76 6.73 17.01
N ALA A 170 3.40 7.89 17.09
CA ALA A 170 3.53 8.66 18.32
C ALA A 170 2.23 9.38 18.72
N LYS A 171 1.29 9.49 17.81
CA LYS A 171 -0.01 10.12 18.09
C LYS A 171 -0.93 9.11 18.79
#